data_f6ac8be09c5a98a7d21197d993abdabb
#
_entry.id   f6ac8be09c5a98a7d21197d993abdabb
#
_cell.length_a   1.000
_cell.length_b   1.000
_cell.length_c   1.000
_cell.angle_alpha   90.00
_cell.angle_beta   90.00
_cell.angle_gamma   90.00
#
_symmetry.space_group_name_H-M   'P 1'
#
loop_
_entity.id
_entity.type
_entity.pdbx_description
1 polymer ?
#
loop_
_entity_poly.entity_id
_entity_poly.type
_entity_poly.pdbx_seq_one_letter_code
_entity_poly.pdbx_strand_id
1 'polypeptide(L)'
;MTDSFIDRRVLLAAGATLGLVGIAGEAAAATPAAPAAPGFAPQPVPLPFDPAGIAGLSAKLLTSHHDNNYVGAVKRLGAISAEFARLDPATAPGFVINGLKREELVAWNSMILHELYFAGLGAPNRAGAALAAAIERDFGSDARWRGEFAAMGKALGGGSGWVVLSYSHRDNRLVNQWAADHSMTLAGATPLLALDMYEHAYALDYGAKAGAYVDAFMGAVNWASADTRFQAVTRR
;
A
#
# COMPACT_ATOMS: atom_id res chain seq x y z
N MET A 1 -45.73 -9.93 -43.54
CA MET A 1 -45.51 -10.72 -44.74
C MET A 1 -44.02 -10.88 -44.88
N THR A 2 -43.34 -12.00 -44.69
CA THR A 2 -43.66 -13.42 -44.59
C THR A 2 -42.57 -14.06 -43.72
N ASP A 3 -43.04 -14.85 -42.74
CA ASP A 3 -42.21 -15.75 -41.97
C ASP A 3 -41.48 -16.78 -42.86
N SER A 4 -40.26 -17.12 -42.52
CA SER A 4 -39.66 -18.36 -43.00
C SER A 4 -39.02 -19.11 -41.82
N PHE A 5 -39.76 -20.05 -41.30
CA PHE A 5 -39.32 -21.11 -40.38
C PHE A 5 -38.36 -22.06 -41.09
N ILE A 6 -37.20 -22.29 -40.53
CA ILE A 6 -36.31 -23.39 -40.94
C ILE A 6 -36.54 -24.56 -40.01
N ASP A 7 -37.08 -25.62 -40.65
CA ASP A 7 -37.43 -26.92 -40.07
C ASP A 7 -36.18 -27.72 -39.70
N ARG A 8 -36.18 -28.20 -38.45
CA ARG A 8 -35.16 -29.14 -37.93
C ARG A 8 -35.70 -30.53 -38.04
N ARG A 9 -35.30 -31.33 -39.02
CA ARG A 9 -35.30 -32.80 -38.96
C ARG A 9 -34.75 -33.41 -40.24
N VAL A 10 -33.46 -33.83 -40.20
CA VAL A 10 -33.05 -35.03 -40.97
C VAL A 10 -32.04 -35.78 -40.14
N LEU A 11 -32.47 -36.87 -39.56
CA LEU A 11 -31.63 -37.97 -39.10
C LEU A 11 -31.19 -38.78 -40.31
N LEU A 12 -29.92 -39.06 -40.44
CA LEU A 12 -29.40 -40.15 -41.24
C LEU A 12 -28.31 -40.87 -40.48
N ALA A 13 -28.63 -42.09 -40.09
CA ALA A 13 -27.73 -43.07 -39.56
C ALA A 13 -26.81 -43.63 -40.67
N ALA A 14 -25.52 -43.56 -40.43
CA ALA A 14 -24.56 -44.39 -41.16
C ALA A 14 -23.64 -45.03 -40.16
N GLY A 15 -23.80 -46.34 -39.98
CA GLY A 15 -22.92 -47.15 -39.17
C GLY A 15 -21.57 -47.35 -39.87
N ALA A 16 -20.50 -47.07 -39.12
CA ALA A 16 -19.15 -47.47 -39.50
C ALA A 16 -18.50 -48.06 -38.22
N THR A 17 -18.28 -49.37 -38.28
CA THR A 17 -17.44 -50.10 -37.32
C THR A 17 -15.99 -49.66 -37.46
N LEU A 18 -15.48 -49.00 -36.48
CA LEU A 18 -14.03 -48.69 -36.36
C LEU A 18 -13.44 -49.46 -35.19
N GLY A 19 -12.41 -50.24 -35.53
CA GLY A 19 -11.69 -51.08 -34.59
C GLY A 19 -11.03 -50.22 -33.46
N LEU A 20 -11.10 -50.75 -32.23
CA LEU A 20 -10.32 -50.27 -31.11
C LEU A 20 -8.82 -50.51 -31.38
N VAL A 21 -8.11 -49.48 -31.78
CA VAL A 21 -6.67 -49.40 -31.56
C VAL A 21 -6.45 -48.86 -30.16
N GLY A 22 -6.09 -49.72 -29.24
CA GLY A 22 -5.71 -49.32 -27.90
C GLY A 22 -4.43 -48.49 -27.97
N ILE A 23 -4.56 -47.17 -27.84
CA ILE A 23 -3.45 -46.31 -27.51
C ILE A 23 -3.27 -46.41 -25.99
N ALA A 24 -2.31 -47.19 -25.56
CA ALA A 24 -1.80 -47.14 -24.19
C ALA A 24 -1.13 -45.77 -24.03
N GLY A 25 -1.89 -44.77 -23.58
CA GLY A 25 -1.35 -43.50 -23.12
C GLY A 25 -0.50 -43.78 -21.90
N GLU A 26 0.82 -43.68 -22.01
CA GLU A 26 1.69 -43.54 -20.86
C GLU A 26 1.19 -42.36 -20.05
N ALA A 27 0.64 -42.61 -18.88
CA ALA A 27 0.38 -41.58 -17.88
C ALA A 27 1.74 -40.97 -17.52
N ALA A 28 2.03 -39.78 -18.08
CA ALA A 28 3.18 -39.00 -17.65
C ALA A 28 3.06 -38.82 -16.13
N ALA A 29 3.97 -39.41 -15.39
CA ALA A 29 4.04 -39.22 -13.95
C ALA A 29 4.15 -37.74 -13.68
N ALA A 30 3.17 -37.19 -12.98
CA ALA A 30 3.20 -35.77 -12.58
C ALA A 30 4.51 -35.54 -11.81
N THR A 31 5.34 -34.64 -12.33
CA THR A 31 6.54 -34.20 -11.63
C THR A 31 6.11 -33.69 -10.25
N PRO A 32 6.72 -34.13 -9.14
CA PRO A 32 6.36 -33.63 -7.84
C PRO A 32 6.49 -32.13 -7.84
N ALA A 33 5.45 -31.43 -7.39
CA ALA A 33 5.47 -29.98 -7.27
C ALA A 33 6.67 -29.58 -6.40
N ALA A 34 7.42 -28.57 -6.85
CA ALA A 34 8.51 -28.01 -6.05
C ALA A 34 7.95 -27.58 -4.68
N PRO A 35 8.73 -27.75 -3.59
CA PRO A 35 8.27 -27.32 -2.27
C PRO A 35 7.90 -25.82 -2.31
N ALA A 36 6.73 -25.49 -1.76
CA ALA A 36 6.27 -24.12 -1.68
C ALA A 36 7.30 -23.24 -0.97
N ALA A 37 7.57 -22.04 -1.49
CA ALA A 37 8.42 -21.07 -0.80
C ALA A 37 7.80 -20.70 0.55
N PRO A 38 8.59 -20.44 1.61
CA PRO A 38 8.04 -19.99 2.88
C PRO A 38 7.31 -18.66 2.70
N GLY A 39 6.05 -18.62 3.14
CA GLY A 39 5.25 -17.38 3.11
C GLY A 39 5.83 -16.35 4.06
N PHE A 40 5.79 -15.08 3.68
CA PHE A 40 6.13 -13.95 4.55
C PHE A 40 4.95 -13.68 5.50
N ALA A 41 5.20 -13.66 6.81
CA ALA A 41 4.18 -13.46 7.85
C ALA A 41 4.54 -12.25 8.73
N PRO A 42 4.25 -11.02 8.26
CA PRO A 42 4.53 -9.82 9.03
C PRO A 42 3.70 -9.77 10.30
N GLN A 43 4.25 -9.14 11.34
CA GLN A 43 3.56 -8.92 12.60
C GLN A 43 3.30 -7.43 12.79
N PRO A 44 2.12 -7.04 13.31
CA PRO A 44 1.85 -5.65 13.59
C PRO A 44 2.72 -5.17 14.77
N VAL A 45 3.17 -3.92 14.67
CA VAL A 45 3.86 -3.24 15.78
C VAL A 45 2.85 -2.39 16.56
N PRO A 46 3.01 -2.21 17.88
CA PRO A 46 2.12 -1.37 18.66
C PRO A 46 2.29 0.10 18.31
N LEU A 47 1.29 0.93 18.68
CA LEU A 47 1.43 2.39 18.59
C LEU A 47 2.68 2.84 19.37
N PRO A 48 3.51 3.73 18.79
CA PRO A 48 4.75 4.19 19.46
C PRO A 48 4.51 5.28 20.53
N PHE A 49 3.25 5.58 20.85
CA PHE A 49 2.83 6.62 21.80
C PHE A 49 1.50 6.23 22.48
N ASP A 50 1.18 6.92 23.57
CA ASP A 50 -0.18 6.88 24.15
C ASP A 50 -1.14 7.64 23.22
N PRO A 51 -2.16 6.99 22.64
CA PRO A 51 -3.08 7.64 21.73
C PRO A 51 -3.88 8.81 22.35
N ALA A 52 -4.01 8.86 23.69
CA ALA A 52 -4.63 9.99 24.38
C ALA A 52 -3.72 11.24 24.46
N GLY A 53 -2.43 11.08 24.17
CA GLY A 53 -1.44 12.17 24.24
C GLY A 53 -1.26 12.99 22.97
N ILE A 54 -1.97 12.70 21.89
CA ILE A 54 -1.79 13.40 20.61
C ILE A 54 -2.79 14.56 20.51
N ALA A 55 -2.29 15.77 20.54
CA ALA A 55 -3.13 16.96 20.41
C ALA A 55 -3.84 17.04 19.04
N GLY A 56 -5.14 17.25 19.05
CA GLY A 56 -5.95 17.39 17.84
C GLY A 56 -6.39 16.06 17.20
N LEU A 57 -5.95 14.90 17.69
CA LEU A 57 -6.39 13.58 17.22
C LEU A 57 -6.87 12.76 18.42
N SER A 58 -8.12 12.28 18.39
CA SER A 58 -8.67 11.53 19.52
C SER A 58 -8.04 10.14 19.66
N ALA A 59 -7.96 9.65 20.90
CA ALA A 59 -7.55 8.28 21.16
C ALA A 59 -8.40 7.26 20.40
N LYS A 60 -9.71 7.54 20.27
CA LYS A 60 -10.64 6.69 19.53
C LYS A 60 -10.29 6.61 18.06
N LEU A 61 -9.99 7.76 17.42
CA LEU A 61 -9.55 7.81 16.02
C LEU A 61 -8.26 7.01 15.83
N LEU A 62 -7.21 7.31 16.64
CA LEU A 62 -5.89 6.70 16.50
C LEU A 62 -5.91 5.19 16.75
N THR A 63 -6.64 4.73 17.77
CA THR A 63 -6.80 3.30 18.06
C THR A 63 -7.56 2.60 16.94
N SER A 64 -8.67 3.20 16.46
CA SER A 64 -9.45 2.62 15.35
C SER A 64 -8.61 2.54 14.06
N HIS A 65 -7.86 3.57 13.75
CA HIS A 65 -6.97 3.64 12.59
C HIS A 65 -5.88 2.55 12.65
N HIS A 66 -5.23 2.42 13.81
CA HIS A 66 -4.22 1.39 14.04
C HIS A 66 -4.82 -0.03 13.96
N ASP A 67 -5.83 -0.33 14.76
CA ASP A 67 -6.32 -1.70 14.95
C ASP A 67 -7.09 -2.25 13.74
N ASN A 68 -7.75 -1.39 12.96
CA ASN A 68 -8.51 -1.82 11.80
C ASN A 68 -7.74 -1.63 10.49
N ASN A 69 -7.15 -0.46 10.24
CA ASN A 69 -6.53 -0.17 8.94
C ASN A 69 -5.09 -0.69 8.87
N TYR A 70 -4.24 -0.33 9.83
CA TYR A 70 -2.86 -0.81 9.85
C TYR A 70 -2.77 -2.32 10.10
N VAL A 71 -3.38 -2.82 11.18
CA VAL A 71 -3.38 -4.27 11.49
C VAL A 71 -4.07 -5.07 10.39
N GLY A 72 -5.11 -4.50 9.77
CA GLY A 72 -5.76 -5.07 8.59
C GLY A 72 -4.82 -5.24 7.41
N ALA A 73 -4.00 -4.22 7.11
CA ALA A 73 -2.99 -4.28 6.04
C ALA A 73 -1.92 -5.35 6.32
N VAL A 74 -1.43 -5.43 7.56
CA VAL A 74 -0.46 -6.46 7.99
C VAL A 74 -1.01 -7.87 7.78
N LYS A 75 -2.24 -8.12 8.25
CA LYS A 75 -2.93 -9.42 8.08
C LYS A 75 -3.15 -9.76 6.60
N ARG A 76 -3.58 -8.77 5.80
CA ARG A 76 -3.80 -8.93 4.37
C ARG A 76 -2.51 -9.31 3.64
N LEU A 77 -1.39 -8.64 3.95
CA LEU A 77 -0.09 -8.96 3.37
C LEU A 77 0.33 -10.41 3.67
N GLY A 78 0.17 -10.86 4.92
CA GLY A 78 0.45 -12.24 5.30
C GLY A 78 -0.42 -13.26 4.55
N ALA A 79 -1.73 -12.98 4.41
CA ALA A 79 -2.65 -13.83 3.69
C ALA A 79 -2.30 -13.93 2.18
N ILE A 80 -1.98 -12.81 1.54
CA ILE A 80 -1.56 -12.78 0.14
C ILE A 80 -0.26 -13.55 -0.06
N SER A 81 0.71 -13.36 0.83
CA SER A 81 1.98 -14.09 0.79
C SER A 81 1.79 -15.61 0.94
N ALA A 82 0.91 -16.03 1.85
CA ALA A 82 0.57 -17.43 2.03
C ALA A 82 -0.14 -18.03 0.80
N GLU A 83 -1.01 -17.27 0.15
CA GLU A 83 -1.67 -17.70 -1.08
C GLU A 83 -0.67 -17.81 -2.23
N PHE A 84 0.19 -16.81 -2.41
CA PHE A 84 1.23 -16.84 -3.44
C PHE A 84 2.19 -18.01 -3.27
N ALA A 85 2.54 -18.37 -2.03
CA ALA A 85 3.43 -19.49 -1.73
C ALA A 85 2.84 -20.88 -2.12
N ARG A 86 1.52 -20.97 -2.31
CA ARG A 86 0.83 -22.20 -2.76
C ARG A 86 0.78 -22.36 -4.28
N LEU A 87 1.06 -21.29 -5.01
CA LEU A 87 1.01 -21.29 -6.46
C LEU A 87 2.33 -21.79 -7.05
N ASP A 88 2.22 -22.46 -8.18
CA ASP A 88 3.35 -22.62 -9.08
C ASP A 88 3.35 -21.47 -10.11
N PRO A 89 4.28 -20.51 -10.00
CA PRO A 89 4.30 -19.35 -10.88
C PRO A 89 4.51 -19.69 -12.37
N ALA A 90 5.06 -20.89 -12.66
CA ALA A 90 5.28 -21.32 -14.04
C ALA A 90 3.99 -21.78 -14.74
N THR A 91 3.00 -22.25 -13.98
CA THR A 91 1.75 -22.81 -14.51
C THR A 91 0.51 -22.03 -14.13
N ALA A 92 0.58 -21.17 -13.11
CA ALA A 92 -0.55 -20.38 -12.67
C ALA A 92 -0.99 -19.36 -13.74
N PRO A 93 -2.29 -19.10 -13.90
CA PRO A 93 -2.78 -18.10 -14.86
C PRO A 93 -2.20 -16.71 -14.58
N GLY A 94 -1.74 -16.02 -15.64
CA GLY A 94 -1.08 -14.71 -15.50
C GLY A 94 -1.93 -13.65 -14.75
N PHE A 95 -3.26 -13.67 -14.92
CA PHE A 95 -4.15 -12.74 -14.20
C PHE A 95 -4.21 -13.02 -12.70
N VAL A 96 -4.01 -14.28 -12.25
CA VAL A 96 -3.93 -14.64 -10.81
C VAL A 96 -2.62 -14.08 -10.25
N ILE A 97 -1.50 -14.35 -10.92
CA ILE A 97 -0.18 -13.82 -10.51
C ILE A 97 -0.21 -12.29 -10.44
N ASN A 98 -0.68 -11.63 -11.51
CA ASN A 98 -0.74 -10.17 -11.55
C ASN A 98 -1.66 -9.59 -10.47
N GLY A 99 -2.82 -10.23 -10.23
CA GLY A 99 -3.76 -9.83 -9.18
C GLY A 99 -3.13 -9.90 -7.80
N LEU A 100 -2.51 -11.01 -7.44
CA LEU A 100 -1.85 -11.19 -6.14
C LEU A 100 -0.68 -10.24 -5.96
N LYS A 101 0.15 -10.01 -6.99
CA LYS A 101 1.29 -9.09 -6.90
C LYS A 101 0.86 -7.64 -6.78
N ARG A 102 -0.24 -7.25 -7.42
CA ARG A 102 -0.85 -5.93 -7.20
C ARG A 102 -1.35 -5.77 -5.76
N GLU A 103 -2.08 -6.75 -5.26
CA GLU A 103 -2.62 -6.74 -3.90
C GLU A 103 -1.50 -6.78 -2.83
N GLU A 104 -0.43 -7.51 -3.10
CA GLU A 104 0.77 -7.54 -2.26
C GLU A 104 1.41 -6.14 -2.16
N LEU A 105 1.61 -5.45 -3.28
CA LEU A 105 2.16 -4.09 -3.30
C LEU A 105 1.28 -3.12 -2.50
N VAL A 106 -0.03 -3.17 -2.71
CA VAL A 106 -1.01 -2.32 -1.99
C VAL A 106 -0.95 -2.59 -0.48
N ALA A 107 -0.96 -3.86 -0.06
CA ALA A 107 -0.93 -4.22 1.35
C ALA A 107 0.43 -3.87 2.00
N TRP A 108 1.53 -4.07 1.28
CA TRP A 108 2.87 -3.76 1.76
C TRP A 108 3.07 -2.26 1.99
N ASN A 109 2.73 -1.45 0.98
CA ASN A 109 2.81 0.00 1.11
C ASN A 109 1.83 0.53 2.18
N SER A 110 0.61 -0.03 2.26
CA SER A 110 -0.33 0.32 3.32
C SER A 110 0.29 0.09 4.70
N MET A 111 0.88 -1.07 4.94
CA MET A 111 1.58 -1.38 6.20
C MET A 111 2.68 -0.35 6.49
N ILE A 112 3.60 -0.13 5.56
CA ILE A 112 4.75 0.76 5.75
C ILE A 112 4.33 2.23 5.93
N LEU A 113 3.37 2.70 5.13
CA LEU A 113 2.91 4.10 5.20
C LEU A 113 2.16 4.39 6.51
N HIS A 114 1.39 3.42 7.04
CA HIS A 114 0.79 3.55 8.36
C HIS A 114 1.84 3.57 9.48
N GLU A 115 2.86 2.72 9.41
CA GLU A 115 3.97 2.76 10.37
C GLU A 115 4.69 4.11 10.36
N LEU A 116 4.89 4.68 9.17
CA LEU A 116 5.47 6.02 9.03
C LEU A 116 4.56 7.12 9.57
N TYR A 117 3.25 7.02 9.31
CA TYR A 117 2.25 7.94 9.81
C TYR A 117 2.26 7.97 11.34
N PHE A 118 2.14 6.81 11.99
CA PHE A 118 2.16 6.74 13.45
C PHE A 118 3.52 7.14 14.04
N ALA A 119 4.63 6.73 13.43
CA ALA A 119 5.96 7.13 13.88
C ALA A 119 6.24 8.65 13.70
N GLY A 120 5.48 9.32 12.84
CA GLY A 120 5.54 10.76 12.61
C GLY A 120 4.69 11.59 13.56
N LEU A 121 3.88 10.95 14.44
CA LEU A 121 3.02 11.63 15.41
C LEU A 121 3.64 11.61 16.81
N GLY A 122 3.37 12.64 17.60
CA GLY A 122 3.83 12.73 18.98
C GLY A 122 3.79 14.15 19.53
N ALA A 123 4.48 14.36 20.65
CA ALA A 123 4.78 15.72 21.08
C ALA A 123 5.58 16.44 20.02
N PRO A 124 5.09 17.58 19.50
CA PRO A 124 5.74 18.27 18.40
C PRO A 124 7.15 18.70 18.77
N ASN A 125 8.09 18.50 17.85
CA ASN A 125 9.48 18.91 18.00
C ASN A 125 9.98 19.56 16.69
N ARG A 126 11.26 19.88 16.61
CA ARG A 126 11.91 20.37 15.38
C ARG A 126 12.71 19.24 14.75
N ALA A 127 12.86 19.31 13.44
CA ALA A 127 13.78 18.45 12.71
C ALA A 127 15.21 18.64 13.23
N GLY A 128 15.96 17.56 13.31
CA GLY A 128 17.39 17.59 13.65
C GLY A 128 18.18 18.38 12.62
N ALA A 129 19.35 18.89 13.01
CA ALA A 129 20.12 19.86 12.23
C ALA A 129 20.37 19.40 10.77
N ALA A 130 20.66 18.12 10.53
CA ALA A 130 20.93 17.60 9.18
C ALA A 130 19.67 17.60 8.30
N LEU A 131 18.54 17.15 8.82
CA LEU A 131 17.28 17.13 8.10
C LEU A 131 16.74 18.56 7.90
N ALA A 132 16.85 19.42 8.91
CA ALA A 132 16.47 20.84 8.81
C ALA A 132 17.26 21.55 7.69
N ALA A 133 18.59 21.35 7.63
CA ALA A 133 19.41 21.91 6.56
C ALA A 133 19.02 21.38 5.17
N ALA A 134 18.64 20.08 5.07
CA ALA A 134 18.15 19.52 3.82
C ALA A 134 16.78 20.09 3.43
N ILE A 135 15.87 20.32 4.37
CA ILE A 135 14.59 21.00 4.12
C ILE A 135 14.83 22.42 3.60
N GLU A 136 15.74 23.17 4.24
CA GLU A 136 16.06 24.51 3.80
C GLU A 136 16.70 24.54 2.41
N ARG A 137 17.64 23.64 2.14
CA ARG A 137 18.29 23.50 0.82
C ARG A 137 17.28 23.19 -0.29
N ASP A 138 16.36 22.25 -0.06
CA ASP A 138 15.53 21.67 -1.11
C ASP A 138 14.20 22.40 -1.30
N PHE A 139 13.68 23.03 -0.26
CA PHE A 139 12.41 23.78 -0.28
C PHE A 139 12.58 25.28 -0.06
N GLY A 140 13.76 25.74 0.34
CA GLY A 140 14.07 27.16 0.61
C GLY A 140 13.78 27.60 2.05
N SER A 141 12.86 26.94 2.77
CA SER A 141 12.61 27.14 4.20
C SER A 141 11.68 26.06 4.77
N ASP A 142 11.70 25.87 6.10
CA ASP A 142 10.71 25.03 6.80
C ASP A 142 9.27 25.51 6.55
N ALA A 143 9.04 26.82 6.58
CA ALA A 143 7.71 27.37 6.34
C ALA A 143 7.18 27.06 4.93
N ARG A 144 8.03 27.10 3.92
CA ARG A 144 7.66 26.75 2.55
C ARG A 144 7.38 25.25 2.41
N TRP A 145 8.23 24.40 2.98
CA TRP A 145 7.99 22.98 3.03
C TRP A 145 6.64 22.64 3.69
N ARG A 146 6.38 23.21 4.88
CA ARG A 146 5.10 23.02 5.60
C ARG A 146 3.91 23.47 4.77
N GLY A 147 4.02 24.62 4.13
CA GLY A 147 2.97 25.15 3.26
C GLY A 147 2.66 24.22 2.08
N GLU A 148 3.68 23.72 1.40
CA GLU A 148 3.54 22.80 0.27
C GLU A 148 2.94 21.45 0.74
N PHE A 149 3.50 20.84 1.79
CA PHE A 149 3.04 19.56 2.32
C PHE A 149 1.58 19.63 2.79
N ALA A 150 1.21 20.67 3.54
CA ALA A 150 -0.16 20.88 3.99
C ALA A 150 -1.12 21.17 2.83
N ALA A 151 -0.71 21.95 1.83
CA ALA A 151 -1.54 22.25 0.66
C ALA A 151 -1.84 20.97 -0.16
N MET A 152 -0.85 20.07 -0.32
CA MET A 152 -1.03 18.77 -0.96
C MET A 152 -2.04 17.91 -0.18
N GLY A 153 -1.93 17.85 1.15
CA GLY A 153 -2.90 17.14 1.99
C GLY A 153 -4.31 17.69 1.85
N LYS A 154 -4.48 19.01 1.91
CA LYS A 154 -5.79 19.68 1.74
C LYS A 154 -6.38 19.44 0.35
N ALA A 155 -5.55 19.33 -0.68
CA ALA A 155 -6.00 19.01 -2.04
C ALA A 155 -6.48 17.57 -2.21
N LEU A 156 -6.05 16.64 -1.35
CA LEU A 156 -6.54 15.24 -1.30
C LEU A 156 -7.81 15.08 -0.46
N GLY A 157 -8.28 16.12 0.21
CA GLY A 157 -9.46 16.08 1.07
C GLY A 157 -10.73 15.67 0.30
N GLY A 158 -11.51 14.74 0.88
CA GLY A 158 -12.70 14.17 0.26
C GLY A 158 -12.43 13.03 -0.73
N GLY A 159 -11.18 12.56 -0.81
CA GLY A 159 -10.76 11.42 -1.59
C GLY A 159 -9.98 10.42 -0.75
N SER A 160 -8.90 9.92 -1.32
CA SER A 160 -7.94 9.03 -0.66
C SER A 160 -6.52 9.41 -1.06
N GLY A 161 -5.56 8.87 -0.35
CA GLY A 161 -4.16 9.00 -0.75
C GLY A 161 -3.24 9.39 0.38
N TRP A 162 -2.03 9.78 0.00
CA TRP A 162 -0.94 10.09 0.91
C TRP A 162 -0.16 11.31 0.43
N VAL A 163 0.33 12.08 1.38
CA VAL A 163 1.43 13.01 1.14
C VAL A 163 2.66 12.47 1.86
N VAL A 164 3.75 12.29 1.14
CA VAL A 164 4.95 11.65 1.68
C VAL A 164 6.17 12.55 1.46
N LEU A 165 6.85 12.92 2.55
CA LEU A 165 8.20 13.47 2.43
C LEU A 165 9.15 12.31 2.18
N SER A 166 9.84 12.32 1.04
CA SER A 166 10.74 11.28 0.60
C SER A 166 12.14 11.83 0.31
N TYR A 167 13.17 10.98 0.50
CA TYR A 167 14.53 11.27 0.06
C TYR A 167 14.82 10.54 -1.24
N SER A 168 15.07 11.29 -2.33
CA SER A 168 15.50 10.76 -3.62
C SER A 168 16.99 10.41 -3.57
N HIS A 169 17.32 9.12 -3.68
CA HIS A 169 18.72 8.66 -3.72
C HIS A 169 19.44 9.06 -4.99
N ARG A 170 18.69 9.20 -6.10
CA ARG A 170 19.26 9.62 -7.38
C ARG A 170 19.81 11.04 -7.33
N ASP A 171 19.01 11.93 -6.74
CA ASP A 171 19.27 13.37 -6.80
C ASP A 171 19.80 13.93 -5.47
N ASN A 172 19.91 13.07 -4.45
CA ASN A 172 20.35 13.40 -3.08
C ASN A 172 19.56 14.57 -2.48
N ARG A 173 18.22 14.55 -2.69
CA ARG A 173 17.33 15.64 -2.25
C ARG A 173 16.03 15.13 -1.66
N LEU A 174 15.40 15.99 -0.86
CA LEU A 174 14.05 15.80 -0.35
C LEU A 174 13.00 16.20 -1.40
N VAL A 175 11.90 15.44 -1.44
CA VAL A 175 10.76 15.68 -2.34
C VAL A 175 9.47 15.41 -1.57
N ASN A 176 8.48 16.29 -1.67
CA ASN A 176 7.11 15.96 -1.30
C ASN A 176 6.46 15.16 -2.43
N GLN A 177 6.02 13.96 -2.13
CA GLN A 177 5.40 13.05 -3.07
C GLN A 177 3.90 13.00 -2.83
N TRP A 178 3.12 13.12 -3.90
CA TRP A 178 1.70 12.84 -3.93
C TRP A 178 1.46 11.36 -4.29
N ALA A 179 0.47 10.74 -3.66
CA ALA A 179 0.00 9.40 -4.00
C ALA A 179 -1.53 9.33 -3.87
N ALA A 180 -2.22 8.85 -4.90
CA ALA A 180 -3.68 8.69 -4.86
C ALA A 180 -4.12 7.46 -4.05
N ASP A 181 -3.25 6.47 -3.94
CA ASP A 181 -3.47 5.25 -3.19
C ASP A 181 -2.15 4.62 -2.71
N HIS A 182 -2.23 3.45 -2.09
CA HIS A 182 -1.06 2.72 -1.58
C HIS A 182 -0.13 2.15 -2.68
N SER A 183 -0.54 2.15 -3.95
CA SER A 183 0.29 1.58 -5.04
C SER A 183 1.31 2.57 -5.60
N MET A 184 1.24 3.84 -5.19
CA MET A 184 2.07 4.91 -5.74
C MET A 184 3.24 5.24 -4.82
N THR A 185 4.47 5.03 -5.31
CA THR A 185 5.71 5.41 -4.63
C THR A 185 6.66 6.06 -5.63
N LEU A 186 7.52 6.98 -5.16
CA LEU A 186 8.61 7.51 -5.97
C LEU A 186 9.72 6.46 -6.09
N ALA A 187 9.94 5.95 -7.30
CA ALA A 187 10.98 4.95 -7.54
C ALA A 187 12.36 5.47 -7.12
N GLY A 188 13.10 4.64 -6.37
CA GLY A 188 14.42 4.99 -5.88
C GLY A 188 14.45 6.04 -4.77
N ALA A 189 13.32 6.25 -4.07
CA ALA A 189 13.26 7.12 -2.89
C ALA A 189 12.99 6.33 -1.61
N THR A 190 13.41 6.90 -0.48
CA THR A 190 13.05 6.41 0.85
C THR A 190 12.05 7.36 1.49
N PRO A 191 10.86 6.91 1.89
CA PRO A 191 9.88 7.72 2.60
C PRO A 191 10.35 8.00 4.05
N LEU A 192 10.18 9.24 4.49
CA LEU A 192 10.62 9.73 5.80
C LEU A 192 9.46 10.09 6.72
N LEU A 193 8.42 10.74 6.18
CA LEU A 193 7.21 11.15 6.89
C LEU A 193 6.02 10.97 5.96
N ALA A 194 4.91 10.44 6.47
CA ALA A 194 3.69 10.25 5.70
C ALA A 194 2.48 10.90 6.40
N LEU A 195 1.64 11.57 5.61
CA LEU A 195 0.31 12.04 6.01
C LEU A 195 -0.73 11.18 5.30
N ASP A 196 -1.59 10.56 6.07
CA ASP A 196 -2.71 9.76 5.56
C ASP A 196 -3.92 10.65 5.27
N MET A 197 -4.42 10.60 4.03
CA MET A 197 -5.60 11.36 3.59
C MET A 197 -6.80 10.47 3.26
N TYR A 198 -6.77 9.18 3.63
CA TYR A 198 -7.97 8.35 3.62
C TYR A 198 -8.94 8.80 4.71
N GLU A 199 -10.24 8.67 4.47
CA GLU A 199 -11.27 9.09 5.42
C GLU A 199 -11.15 8.44 6.79
N HIS A 200 -10.66 7.20 6.87
CA HIS A 200 -10.43 6.53 8.15
C HIS A 200 -9.41 7.23 9.06
N ALA A 201 -8.53 8.06 8.49
CA ALA A 201 -7.56 8.82 9.23
C ALA A 201 -8.14 10.08 9.90
N TYR A 202 -9.35 10.53 9.50
CA TYR A 202 -9.89 11.80 10.00
C TYR A 202 -11.40 11.88 10.18
N ALA A 203 -12.19 11.07 9.47
CA ALA A 203 -13.65 11.26 9.45
C ALA A 203 -14.30 11.11 10.83
N LEU A 204 -13.73 10.31 11.73
CA LEU A 204 -14.25 10.09 13.06
C LEU A 204 -14.22 11.36 13.94
N ASP A 205 -13.19 12.21 13.78
CA ASP A 205 -12.99 13.44 14.57
C ASP A 205 -13.43 14.69 13.79
N TYR A 206 -13.20 14.70 12.48
CA TYR A 206 -13.32 15.88 11.65
C TYR A 206 -14.47 15.82 10.63
N GLY A 207 -15.11 14.67 10.46
CA GLY A 207 -16.12 14.48 9.43
C GLY A 207 -15.56 14.86 8.06
N ALA A 208 -16.26 15.74 7.33
CA ALA A 208 -15.81 16.22 6.01
C ALA A 208 -14.74 17.34 6.09
N LYS A 209 -14.30 17.76 7.29
CA LYS A 209 -13.35 18.86 7.46
C LYS A 209 -11.88 18.39 7.33
N ALA A 210 -11.54 17.73 6.23
CA ALA A 210 -10.20 17.21 5.99
C ALA A 210 -9.08 18.25 6.14
N GLY A 211 -9.33 19.51 5.78
CA GLY A 211 -8.35 20.60 5.97
C GLY A 211 -7.98 20.84 7.43
N ALA A 212 -8.96 20.76 8.35
CA ALA A 212 -8.71 20.91 9.79
C ALA A 212 -7.90 19.72 10.35
N TYR A 213 -8.13 18.51 9.84
CA TYR A 213 -7.31 17.36 10.16
C TYR A 213 -5.86 17.53 9.70
N VAL A 214 -5.63 18.06 8.48
CA VAL A 214 -4.26 18.34 8.01
C VAL A 214 -3.57 19.33 8.95
N ASP A 215 -4.25 20.39 9.40
CA ASP A 215 -3.69 21.35 10.33
C ASP A 215 -3.36 20.70 11.69
N ALA A 216 -4.23 19.81 12.20
CA ALA A 216 -3.97 19.04 13.42
C ALA A 216 -2.76 18.11 13.27
N PHE A 217 -2.68 17.36 12.15
CA PHE A 217 -1.52 16.51 11.85
C PHE A 217 -0.22 17.34 11.85
N MET A 218 -0.20 18.47 11.14
CA MET A 218 0.97 19.35 11.06
C MET A 218 1.38 19.91 12.43
N GLY A 219 0.42 20.07 13.35
CA GLY A 219 0.64 20.46 14.75
C GLY A 219 1.17 19.33 15.62
N ALA A 220 1.00 18.07 15.23
CA ALA A 220 1.42 16.89 15.98
C ALA A 220 2.67 16.19 15.41
N VAL A 221 3.31 16.78 14.38
CA VAL A 221 4.49 16.17 13.74
C VAL A 221 5.64 16.04 14.74
N ASN A 222 6.09 14.79 14.91
CA ASN A 222 7.30 14.42 15.63
C ASN A 222 8.37 13.96 14.64
N TRP A 223 9.49 14.65 14.60
CA TRP A 223 10.56 14.45 13.62
C TRP A 223 11.52 13.30 13.95
N ALA A 224 11.46 12.72 15.16
CA ALA A 224 12.47 11.76 15.62
C ALA A 224 12.65 10.55 14.66
N SER A 225 11.53 10.00 14.16
CA SER A 225 11.58 8.90 13.21
C SER A 225 12.13 9.35 11.85
N ALA A 226 11.68 10.50 11.34
CA ALA A 226 12.16 11.05 10.07
C ALA A 226 13.66 11.38 10.12
N ASP A 227 14.15 11.96 11.22
CA ASP A 227 15.58 12.23 11.45
C ASP A 227 16.41 10.94 11.42
N THR A 228 15.95 9.90 12.12
CA THR A 228 16.65 8.61 12.15
C THR A 228 16.73 8.00 10.74
N ARG A 229 15.62 8.03 9.99
CA ARG A 229 15.56 7.52 8.60
C ARG A 229 16.43 8.36 7.67
N PHE A 230 16.40 9.68 7.78
CA PHE A 230 17.22 10.58 6.97
C PHE A 230 18.71 10.33 7.22
N GLN A 231 19.12 10.20 8.48
CA GLN A 231 20.50 9.86 8.81
C GLN A 231 20.93 8.50 8.24
N ALA A 232 20.06 7.49 8.29
CA ALA A 232 20.36 6.16 7.76
C ALA A 232 20.59 6.18 6.24
N VAL A 233 19.85 6.99 5.48
CA VAL A 233 19.97 7.06 4.01
C VAL A 233 21.07 8.00 3.54
N THR A 234 21.55 8.92 4.38
CA THR A 234 22.61 9.88 4.03
C THR A 234 23.99 9.50 4.57
N ARG A 235 24.08 8.51 5.47
CA ARG A 235 25.36 7.93 5.91
C ARG A 235 25.87 6.98 4.83
N ARG A 236 26.64 7.49 3.88
CA ARG A 236 27.42 6.71 2.92
C ARG A 236 28.89 7.07 3.05
#